data_8e501f968384850170e20016aa502def
#
_entry.id   8e501f968384850170e20016aa502def
#
_cell.length_a   1.000
_cell.length_b   1.000
_cell.length_c   1.000
_cell.angle_alpha   90.00
_cell.angle_beta   90.00
_cell.angle_gamma   90.00
#
_symmetry.space_group_name_H-M   'P 1'
#
loop_
_entity.id
_entity.type
_entity.pdbx_description
1 polymer ?
#
loop_
_entity_poly.entity_id
_entity_poly.type
_entity_poly.pdbx_seq_one_letter_code
_entity_poly.pdbx_strand_id
1 'polypeptide(L)'
;MVSRKDIEDFYKKYKKNLDAEAQVIDRLLQAEDQEIWLEKLRKKARFMRNLYIENEALLNLYVRPFLSGEVLLNDELADCFLHEIIDCRAEGYEDDLAFREVTELLNGYFRETKNRGGEIWCLNILGGLYNAGSGEGDGERSKAYFQQIVERKDLYFEIEDLGVRKRIIYAFYNHPVVSVNFRQVSCEELLRILDEAMDFYNDPRVREKDGENLDFDELIDELNYDVLGNYICGSDRADVTDEFLIRGEKVLGALYEAELKKNPNRFEMPDEIYCNYHRCLFFLGKMSCTDFVEDYWAFCSYILENEPLGSQKGVEFYDSRVFQIATVHLTNILYVIVHYNNEYH
;
A
#
# COMPACT_ATOMS: atom_id res chain seq x y z
N MET A 1 11.90 9.26 15.42
CA MET A 1 12.26 9.18 13.98
C MET A 1 13.77 9.16 13.88
N VAL A 2 14.36 8.18 13.23
CA VAL A 2 15.82 8.07 13.04
C VAL A 2 16.22 9.06 11.96
N SER A 3 17.13 9.99 12.25
CA SER A 3 17.59 10.97 11.28
C SER A 3 18.66 10.38 10.35
N ARG A 4 18.85 10.97 9.15
CA ARG A 4 19.94 10.62 8.24
C ARG A 4 21.30 10.64 8.95
N LYS A 5 21.51 11.57 9.87
CA LYS A 5 22.73 11.67 10.66
C LYS A 5 22.94 10.47 11.58
N ASP A 6 21.87 9.96 12.20
CA ASP A 6 21.92 8.78 13.07
C ASP A 6 22.31 7.54 12.25
N ILE A 7 21.84 7.44 11.01
CA ILE A 7 22.19 6.37 10.07
C ILE A 7 23.67 6.47 9.67
N GLU A 8 24.14 7.67 9.30
CA GLU A 8 25.55 7.90 8.94
C GLU A 8 26.51 7.63 10.12
N ASP A 9 26.15 8.04 11.32
CA ASP A 9 26.97 7.82 12.53
C ASP A 9 26.98 6.32 12.91
N PHE A 10 25.86 5.62 12.75
CA PHE A 10 25.79 4.17 12.91
C PHE A 10 26.66 3.46 11.86
N TYR A 11 26.54 3.80 10.60
CA TYR A 11 27.33 3.22 9.53
C TYR A 11 28.84 3.42 9.79
N LYS A 12 29.26 4.63 10.16
CA LYS A 12 30.65 4.91 10.54
C LYS A 12 31.14 4.07 11.69
N LYS A 13 30.28 3.89 12.70
CA LYS A 13 30.59 3.10 13.91
C LYS A 13 30.77 1.62 13.60
N TYR A 14 29.94 1.05 12.72
CA TYR A 14 29.90 -0.38 12.49
C TYR A 14 30.51 -0.81 11.15
N LYS A 15 30.99 0.14 10.31
CA LYS A 15 31.58 -0.15 9.00
C LYS A 15 32.67 -1.23 9.09
N LYS A 16 33.55 -1.14 10.07
CA LYS A 16 34.64 -2.12 10.26
C LYS A 16 34.10 -3.53 10.57
N ASN A 17 32.99 -3.62 11.29
CA ASN A 17 32.36 -4.90 11.61
C ASN A 17 31.60 -5.45 10.39
N LEU A 18 30.99 -4.58 9.59
CA LEU A 18 30.32 -4.96 8.34
C LEU A 18 31.33 -5.48 7.31
N ASP A 19 32.48 -4.79 7.16
CA ASP A 19 33.57 -5.23 6.27
C ASP A 19 34.19 -6.58 6.75
N ALA A 20 34.30 -6.78 8.06
CA ALA A 20 34.77 -8.03 8.64
C ALA A 20 33.76 -9.19 8.44
N GLU A 21 32.45 -8.90 8.51
CA GLU A 21 31.38 -9.87 8.26
C GLU A 21 31.34 -10.28 6.79
N ALA A 22 31.54 -9.34 5.86
CA ALA A 22 31.67 -9.64 4.43
C ALA A 22 32.74 -10.70 4.17
N GLN A 23 33.92 -10.51 4.77
CA GLN A 23 35.01 -11.49 4.67
C GLN A 23 34.68 -12.85 5.29
N VAL A 24 33.90 -12.85 6.37
CA VAL A 24 33.46 -14.10 7.00
C VAL A 24 32.45 -14.84 6.12
N ILE A 25 31.54 -14.12 5.48
CA ILE A 25 30.56 -14.69 4.56
C ILE A 25 31.26 -15.28 3.34
N ASP A 26 32.19 -14.55 2.73
CA ASP A 26 33.01 -15.06 1.61
C ASP A 26 33.73 -16.37 1.98
N ARG A 27 34.24 -16.48 3.20
CA ARG A 27 34.85 -17.72 3.68
C ARG A 27 33.87 -18.84 3.93
N LEU A 28 32.66 -18.52 4.43
CA LEU A 28 31.61 -19.53 4.68
C LEU A 28 31.04 -20.06 3.38
N LEU A 29 30.90 -19.23 2.35
CA LEU A 29 30.49 -19.64 1.01
C LEU A 29 31.50 -20.61 0.37
N GLN A 30 32.80 -20.42 0.69
CA GLN A 30 33.87 -21.30 0.22
C GLN A 30 33.98 -22.61 1.03
N ALA A 31 33.43 -22.65 2.25
CA ALA A 31 33.63 -23.76 3.21
C ALA A 31 32.52 -24.82 3.22
N GLU A 32 31.57 -24.77 2.30
CA GLU A 32 30.42 -25.71 2.23
C GLU A 32 29.53 -25.77 3.49
N ASP A 33 29.73 -24.89 4.48
CA ASP A 33 28.97 -24.93 5.74
C ASP A 33 27.79 -23.95 5.73
N GLN A 34 26.71 -24.36 5.07
CA GLN A 34 25.48 -23.57 4.93
C GLN A 34 24.77 -23.31 6.26
N GLU A 35 24.87 -24.19 7.23
CA GLU A 35 24.18 -24.08 8.52
C GLU A 35 24.72 -22.91 9.36
N ILE A 36 26.04 -22.75 9.42
CA ILE A 36 26.69 -21.64 10.12
C ILE A 36 26.38 -20.30 9.44
N TRP A 37 26.34 -20.31 8.11
CA TRP A 37 25.99 -19.10 7.34
C TRP A 37 24.55 -18.67 7.61
N LEU A 38 23.61 -19.64 7.60
CA LEU A 38 22.19 -19.39 7.89
C LEU A 38 21.97 -18.84 9.30
N GLU A 39 22.64 -19.39 10.32
CA GLU A 39 22.55 -18.86 11.69
C GLU A 39 23.05 -17.41 11.80
N LYS A 40 24.14 -17.09 11.11
CA LYS A 40 24.66 -15.72 11.07
C LYS A 40 23.72 -14.77 10.34
N LEU A 41 23.15 -15.20 9.23
CA LEU A 41 22.16 -14.45 8.47
C LEU A 41 20.95 -14.08 9.35
N ARG A 42 20.38 -15.06 10.04
CA ARG A 42 19.25 -14.85 10.97
C ARG A 42 19.57 -13.85 12.07
N LYS A 43 20.75 -13.94 12.66
CA LYS A 43 21.20 -13.01 13.71
C LYS A 43 21.31 -11.59 13.19
N LYS A 44 21.84 -11.41 11.98
CA LYS A 44 22.02 -10.08 11.37
C LYS A 44 20.68 -9.48 10.91
N ALA A 45 19.83 -10.26 10.28
CA ALA A 45 18.52 -9.81 9.86
C ALA A 45 17.70 -9.29 11.05
N ARG A 46 17.66 -10.02 12.16
CA ARG A 46 16.99 -9.58 13.38
C ARG A 46 17.58 -8.30 13.98
N PHE A 47 18.91 -8.17 13.97
CA PHE A 47 19.58 -6.97 14.43
C PHE A 47 19.21 -5.75 13.56
N MET A 48 19.18 -5.92 12.26
CA MET A 48 18.87 -4.86 11.30
C MET A 48 17.40 -4.43 11.39
N ARG A 49 16.47 -5.38 11.55
CA ARG A 49 15.06 -5.09 11.81
C ARG A 49 14.87 -4.15 13.00
N ASN A 50 15.54 -4.43 14.10
CA ASN A 50 15.42 -3.64 15.32
C ASN A 50 16.00 -2.22 15.20
N LEU A 51 16.81 -1.97 14.19
CA LEU A 51 17.49 -0.69 14.00
C LEU A 51 16.89 0.17 12.89
N TYR A 52 15.89 -0.32 12.16
CA TYR A 52 15.29 0.39 11.00
C TYR A 52 16.36 0.96 10.04
N ILE A 53 17.41 0.19 9.78
CA ILE A 53 18.53 0.65 8.96
C ILE A 53 18.35 0.22 7.53
N GLU A 54 18.23 1.21 6.66
CA GLU A 54 18.49 1.05 5.25
C GLU A 54 19.98 0.73 5.04
N ASN A 55 20.28 -0.47 4.59
CA ASN A 55 21.65 -0.77 4.30
C ASN A 55 21.76 -1.58 3.02
N GLU A 56 21.90 -0.85 1.92
CA GLU A 56 22.24 -1.37 0.60
C GLU A 56 23.45 -2.33 0.65
N ALA A 57 24.42 -2.05 1.53
CA ALA A 57 25.57 -2.92 1.74
C ALA A 57 25.18 -4.29 2.33
N LEU A 58 24.16 -4.39 3.19
CA LEU A 58 23.70 -5.67 3.74
C LEU A 58 22.87 -6.47 2.76
N LEU A 59 22.07 -5.82 1.94
CA LEU A 59 21.41 -6.45 0.80
C LEU A 59 22.46 -7.04 -0.13
N ASN A 60 23.44 -6.26 -0.54
CA ASN A 60 24.52 -6.72 -1.39
C ASN A 60 25.33 -7.87 -0.75
N LEU A 61 25.48 -7.85 0.57
CA LEU A 61 26.22 -8.85 1.30
C LEU A 61 25.49 -10.20 1.41
N TYR A 62 24.19 -10.15 1.69
CA TYR A 62 23.38 -11.35 1.93
C TYR A 62 22.60 -11.81 0.71
N VAL A 63 22.26 -10.91 -0.19
CA VAL A 63 21.44 -11.16 -1.37
C VAL A 63 22.31 -11.48 -2.59
N ARG A 64 23.45 -10.82 -2.73
CA ARG A 64 24.37 -11.01 -3.85
C ARG A 64 24.77 -12.47 -4.12
N PRO A 65 25.08 -13.29 -3.10
CA PRO A 65 25.43 -14.69 -3.34
C PRO A 65 24.30 -15.52 -3.96
N PHE A 66 23.04 -15.12 -3.72
CA PHE A 66 21.89 -15.76 -4.35
C PHE A 66 21.68 -15.29 -5.78
N LEU A 67 21.78 -13.98 -6.00
CA LEU A 67 21.64 -13.40 -7.34
C LEU A 67 22.74 -13.89 -8.29
N SER A 68 23.95 -14.15 -7.76
CA SER A 68 25.05 -14.69 -8.53
C SER A 68 24.98 -16.21 -8.73
N GLY A 69 24.07 -16.91 -8.04
CA GLY A 69 23.97 -18.37 -8.06
C GLY A 69 25.11 -19.09 -7.31
N GLU A 70 25.88 -18.36 -6.50
CA GLU A 70 26.95 -18.94 -5.66
C GLU A 70 26.39 -19.80 -4.52
N VAL A 71 25.16 -19.49 -4.07
CA VAL A 71 24.44 -20.26 -3.07
C VAL A 71 23.16 -20.79 -3.68
N LEU A 72 22.96 -22.11 -3.57
CA LEU A 72 21.72 -22.75 -3.99
C LEU A 72 20.65 -22.56 -2.90
N LEU A 73 19.45 -22.15 -3.30
CA LEU A 73 18.32 -22.08 -2.41
C LEU A 73 17.94 -23.49 -1.94
N ASN A 74 17.63 -23.59 -0.66
CA ASN A 74 16.89 -24.68 -0.07
C ASN A 74 15.71 -24.11 0.73
N ASP A 75 14.80 -24.95 1.20
CA ASP A 75 13.57 -24.50 1.86
C ASP A 75 13.86 -23.62 3.08
N GLU A 76 14.86 -23.98 3.88
CA GLU A 76 15.22 -23.23 5.09
C GLU A 76 15.81 -21.85 4.78
N LEU A 77 16.64 -21.77 3.75
CA LEU A 77 17.20 -20.50 3.28
C LEU A 77 16.15 -19.62 2.64
N ALA A 78 15.29 -20.18 1.80
CA ALA A 78 14.22 -19.45 1.15
C ALA A 78 13.25 -18.86 2.19
N ASP A 79 12.87 -19.65 3.20
CA ASP A 79 12.02 -19.24 4.31
C ASP A 79 12.67 -18.14 5.16
N CYS A 80 13.95 -18.29 5.50
CA CYS A 80 14.72 -17.29 6.21
C CYS A 80 14.81 -15.96 5.43
N PHE A 81 15.06 -16.02 4.13
CA PHE A 81 15.09 -14.82 3.28
C PHE A 81 13.76 -14.11 3.25
N LEU A 82 12.69 -14.87 3.03
CA LEU A 82 11.35 -14.31 2.97
C LEU A 82 10.97 -13.58 4.26
N HIS A 83 11.05 -14.27 5.39
CA HIS A 83 10.50 -13.77 6.65
C HIS A 83 11.44 -12.88 7.45
N GLU A 84 12.76 -13.09 7.36
CA GLU A 84 13.71 -12.35 8.18
C GLU A 84 14.35 -11.16 7.44
N ILE A 85 14.31 -11.14 6.12
CA ILE A 85 14.95 -10.07 5.33
C ILE A 85 13.91 -9.29 4.53
N ILE A 86 13.15 -9.96 3.66
CA ILE A 86 12.28 -9.28 2.70
C ILE A 86 11.02 -8.74 3.35
N ASP A 87 10.28 -9.57 4.09
CA ASP A 87 9.03 -9.16 4.74
C ASP A 87 9.24 -8.00 5.72
N CYS A 88 10.37 -7.98 6.42
CA CYS A 88 10.69 -6.89 7.34
C CYS A 88 10.97 -5.55 6.68
N ARG A 89 11.25 -5.56 5.39
CA ARG A 89 11.59 -4.35 4.63
C ARG A 89 10.48 -3.90 3.70
N ALA A 90 9.55 -4.79 3.32
CA ALA A 90 8.41 -4.44 2.50
C ALA A 90 7.46 -3.42 3.17
N GLU A 91 7.54 -3.28 4.49
CA GLU A 91 6.78 -2.28 5.25
C GLU A 91 7.50 -0.93 5.28
N GLY A 92 7.60 -0.24 4.17
CA GLY A 92 8.02 1.16 4.18
C GLY A 92 9.15 1.56 3.24
N TYR A 93 9.42 0.80 2.19
CA TYR A 93 10.48 1.11 1.23
C TYR A 93 9.99 1.46 -0.15
N GLU A 94 10.47 2.64 -0.58
CA GLU A 94 10.56 3.04 -1.96
C GLU A 94 11.45 2.05 -2.74
N ASP A 95 11.07 1.83 -3.96
CA ASP A 95 11.65 1.08 -5.06
C ASP A 95 13.13 0.64 -4.91
N ASP A 96 13.36 -0.57 -4.40
CA ASP A 96 14.67 -1.19 -4.40
C ASP A 96 14.69 -2.37 -5.38
N LEU A 97 15.34 -2.17 -6.53
CA LEU A 97 15.49 -3.19 -7.59
C LEU A 97 16.02 -4.52 -7.05
N ALA A 98 16.94 -4.48 -6.09
CA ALA A 98 17.50 -5.69 -5.51
C ALA A 98 16.44 -6.51 -4.73
N PHE A 99 15.51 -5.83 -4.06
CA PHE A 99 14.39 -6.51 -3.39
C PHE A 99 13.44 -7.18 -4.37
N ARG A 100 13.13 -6.50 -5.46
CA ARG A 100 12.28 -7.07 -6.52
C ARG A 100 12.93 -8.33 -7.09
N GLU A 101 14.19 -8.24 -7.49
CA GLU A 101 14.94 -9.36 -8.07
C GLU A 101 15.00 -10.58 -7.14
N VAL A 102 15.28 -10.37 -5.86
CA VAL A 102 15.32 -11.46 -4.87
C VAL A 102 13.95 -12.05 -4.62
N THR A 103 12.94 -11.19 -4.49
CA THR A 103 11.57 -11.67 -4.26
C THR A 103 11.06 -12.46 -5.47
N GLU A 104 11.41 -12.05 -6.70
CA GLU A 104 11.09 -12.80 -7.91
C GLU A 104 11.81 -14.15 -7.95
N LEU A 105 13.09 -14.19 -7.55
CA LEU A 105 13.86 -15.44 -7.45
C LEU A 105 13.23 -16.41 -6.42
N LEU A 106 12.87 -15.90 -5.24
CA LEU A 106 12.18 -16.71 -4.22
C LEU A 106 10.81 -17.18 -4.68
N ASN A 107 10.05 -16.31 -5.36
CA ASN A 107 8.77 -16.69 -5.94
C ASN A 107 8.91 -17.85 -6.94
N GLY A 108 9.95 -17.79 -7.80
CA GLY A 108 10.31 -18.89 -8.70
C GLY A 108 10.61 -20.17 -7.96
N TYR A 109 11.44 -20.11 -6.92
CA TYR A 109 11.79 -21.25 -6.08
C TYR A 109 10.57 -21.89 -5.41
N PHE A 110 9.73 -21.10 -4.76
CA PHE A 110 8.52 -21.60 -4.09
C PHE A 110 7.50 -22.19 -5.07
N ARG A 111 7.44 -21.68 -6.28
CA ARG A 111 6.62 -22.25 -7.36
C ARG A 111 7.13 -23.62 -7.79
N GLU A 112 8.44 -23.78 -7.99
CA GLU A 112 9.07 -25.04 -8.38
C GLU A 112 8.95 -26.10 -7.27
N THR A 113 9.14 -25.71 -6.01
CA THR A 113 9.02 -26.60 -4.84
C THR A 113 7.57 -26.84 -4.41
N LYS A 114 6.59 -26.15 -5.05
CA LYS A 114 5.16 -26.19 -4.72
C LYS A 114 4.83 -25.73 -3.30
N ASN A 115 5.66 -24.85 -2.74
CA ASN A 115 5.37 -24.17 -1.49
C ASN A 115 4.39 -23.02 -1.75
N ARG A 116 3.09 -23.32 -1.70
CA ARG A 116 2.01 -22.37 -1.99
C ARG A 116 2.00 -21.17 -1.04
N GLY A 117 2.35 -21.38 0.23
CA GLY A 117 2.42 -20.30 1.23
C GLY A 117 3.50 -19.30 0.90
N GLY A 118 4.71 -19.76 0.63
CA GLY A 118 5.84 -18.93 0.22
C GLY A 118 5.56 -18.18 -1.09
N GLU A 119 4.94 -18.85 -2.08
CA GLU A 119 4.56 -18.22 -3.33
C GLU A 119 3.57 -17.07 -3.12
N ILE A 120 2.49 -17.27 -2.34
CA ILE A 120 1.50 -16.21 -2.02
C ILE A 120 2.18 -15.04 -1.31
N TRP A 121 3.06 -15.33 -0.38
CA TRP A 121 3.79 -14.29 0.35
C TRP A 121 4.65 -13.43 -0.59
N CYS A 122 5.44 -14.06 -1.47
CA CYS A 122 6.24 -13.36 -2.47
C CYS A 122 5.39 -12.53 -3.42
N LEU A 123 4.29 -13.08 -3.93
CA LEU A 123 3.37 -12.36 -4.82
C LEU A 123 2.79 -11.10 -4.14
N ASN A 124 2.43 -11.20 -2.85
CA ASN A 124 1.92 -10.04 -2.11
C ASN A 124 2.99 -8.95 -1.94
N ILE A 125 4.22 -9.34 -1.59
CA ILE A 125 5.35 -8.40 -1.47
C ILE A 125 5.66 -7.75 -2.82
N LEU A 126 5.73 -8.53 -3.91
CA LEU A 126 5.97 -8.00 -5.26
C LEU A 126 4.88 -7.01 -5.66
N GLY A 127 3.61 -7.34 -5.38
CA GLY A 127 2.51 -6.42 -5.60
C GLY A 127 2.73 -5.08 -4.89
N GLY A 128 3.12 -5.08 -3.62
CA GLY A 128 3.43 -3.88 -2.84
C GLY A 128 4.64 -3.11 -3.38
N LEU A 129 5.74 -3.80 -3.68
CA LEU A 129 6.96 -3.17 -4.23
C LEU A 129 6.71 -2.48 -5.58
N TYR A 130 5.93 -3.10 -6.46
CA TYR A 130 5.56 -2.48 -7.73
C TYR A 130 4.49 -1.39 -7.59
N ASN A 131 3.65 -1.44 -6.55
CA ASN A 131 2.72 -0.34 -6.25
C ASN A 131 3.45 0.93 -5.78
N ALA A 132 4.54 0.77 -5.03
CA ALA A 132 5.38 1.88 -4.59
C ALA A 132 6.31 2.42 -5.71
N GLY A 133 6.45 1.68 -6.82
CA GLY A 133 7.33 2.05 -7.92
C GLY A 133 6.79 3.16 -8.80
N SER A 134 7.72 3.86 -9.46
CA SER A 134 7.42 4.90 -10.43
C SER A 134 7.83 4.53 -11.86
N GLY A 135 8.22 3.27 -12.08
CA GLY A 135 8.64 2.76 -13.39
C GLY A 135 7.47 2.55 -14.35
N GLU A 136 7.75 2.66 -15.65
CA GLU A 136 6.77 2.34 -16.68
C GLU A 136 6.31 0.87 -16.56
N GLY A 137 5.00 0.64 -16.48
CA GLY A 137 4.40 -0.69 -16.33
C GLY A 137 4.42 -1.26 -14.91
N ASP A 138 4.90 -0.52 -13.89
CA ASP A 138 4.92 -1.00 -12.51
C ASP A 138 3.50 -1.25 -11.98
N GLY A 139 2.56 -0.37 -12.28
CA GLY A 139 1.16 -0.55 -11.87
C GLY A 139 0.51 -1.81 -12.48
N GLU A 140 0.79 -2.12 -13.74
CA GLU A 140 0.29 -3.34 -14.39
C GLU A 140 0.87 -4.60 -13.73
N ARG A 141 2.15 -4.57 -13.38
CA ARG A 141 2.81 -5.67 -12.68
C ARG A 141 2.24 -5.83 -11.28
N SER A 142 2.11 -4.74 -10.52
CA SER A 142 1.49 -4.75 -9.20
C SER A 142 0.10 -5.37 -9.23
N LYS A 143 -0.76 -4.89 -10.13
CA LYS A 143 -2.10 -5.45 -10.34
C LYS A 143 -2.03 -6.95 -10.67
N ALA A 144 -1.15 -7.36 -11.58
CA ALA A 144 -1.02 -8.75 -12.00
C ALA A 144 -0.58 -9.68 -10.86
N TYR A 145 0.28 -9.23 -9.93
CA TYR A 145 0.66 -10.01 -8.77
C TYR A 145 -0.50 -10.20 -7.78
N PHE A 146 -1.23 -9.14 -7.45
CA PHE A 146 -2.41 -9.28 -6.59
C PHE A 146 -3.51 -10.11 -7.24
N GLN A 147 -3.75 -9.95 -8.54
CA GLN A 147 -4.70 -10.77 -9.29
C GLN A 147 -4.38 -12.26 -9.21
N GLN A 148 -3.10 -12.66 -9.33
CA GLN A 148 -2.69 -14.06 -9.19
C GLN A 148 -3.04 -14.66 -7.82
N ILE A 149 -3.05 -13.84 -6.77
CA ILE A 149 -3.48 -14.29 -5.43
C ILE A 149 -5.01 -14.43 -5.39
N VAL A 150 -5.73 -13.42 -5.87
CA VAL A 150 -7.21 -13.39 -5.89
C VAL A 150 -7.77 -14.59 -6.68
N GLU A 151 -7.18 -14.91 -7.84
CA GLU A 151 -7.56 -16.08 -8.65
C GLU A 151 -7.39 -17.42 -7.92
N ARG A 152 -6.60 -17.45 -6.86
CA ARG A 152 -6.34 -18.63 -6.04
C ARG A 152 -7.03 -18.58 -4.67
N LYS A 153 -8.14 -17.84 -4.57
CA LYS A 153 -8.89 -17.66 -3.31
C LYS A 153 -9.23 -18.95 -2.56
N ASP A 154 -9.39 -20.06 -3.28
CA ASP A 154 -9.69 -21.34 -2.65
C ASP A 154 -8.57 -21.83 -1.74
N LEU A 155 -7.32 -21.44 -1.99
CA LEU A 155 -6.18 -21.74 -1.11
C LEU A 155 -6.35 -21.16 0.29
N TYR A 156 -7.12 -20.08 0.45
CA TYR A 156 -7.44 -19.52 1.76
C TYR A 156 -8.03 -20.54 2.73
N PHE A 157 -8.89 -21.43 2.22
CA PHE A 157 -9.53 -22.45 3.04
C PHE A 157 -8.63 -23.65 3.35
N GLU A 158 -7.62 -23.90 2.49
CA GLU A 158 -6.65 -24.99 2.65
C GLU A 158 -5.49 -24.61 3.57
N ILE A 159 -5.15 -23.33 3.67
CA ILE A 159 -3.98 -22.84 4.41
C ILE A 159 -4.33 -22.60 5.88
N GLU A 160 -3.52 -23.19 6.78
CA GLU A 160 -3.69 -23.00 8.22
C GLU A 160 -2.87 -21.81 8.77
N ASP A 161 -1.81 -21.40 8.08
CA ASP A 161 -0.97 -20.28 8.50
C ASP A 161 -1.73 -18.95 8.38
N LEU A 162 -1.93 -18.25 9.50
CA LEU A 162 -2.64 -16.99 9.57
C LEU A 162 -1.94 -15.87 8.79
N GLY A 163 -0.59 -15.87 8.79
CA GLY A 163 0.19 -14.88 8.06
C GLY A 163 -0.06 -14.97 6.56
N VAL A 164 -0.08 -16.18 6.01
CA VAL A 164 -0.39 -16.42 4.59
C VAL A 164 -1.85 -16.05 4.27
N ARG A 165 -2.81 -16.44 5.15
CA ARG A 165 -4.21 -16.06 4.94
C ARG A 165 -4.41 -14.55 4.94
N LYS A 166 -3.75 -13.81 5.83
CA LYS A 166 -3.76 -12.34 5.82
C LYS A 166 -3.26 -11.78 4.49
N ARG A 167 -2.23 -12.37 3.88
CA ARG A 167 -1.75 -11.93 2.55
C ARG A 167 -2.79 -12.13 1.46
N ILE A 168 -3.59 -13.19 1.54
CA ILE A 168 -4.73 -13.39 0.63
C ILE A 168 -5.80 -12.32 0.87
N ILE A 169 -6.18 -12.09 2.13
CA ILE A 169 -7.17 -11.05 2.50
C ILE A 169 -6.73 -9.67 1.99
N TYR A 170 -5.48 -9.28 2.27
CA TYR A 170 -4.96 -8.01 1.80
C TYR A 170 -4.77 -7.94 0.27
N ALA A 171 -4.63 -9.06 -0.44
CA ALA A 171 -4.63 -9.04 -1.89
C ALA A 171 -6.00 -8.65 -2.47
N PHE A 172 -7.10 -9.05 -1.84
CA PHE A 172 -8.44 -8.58 -2.19
C PHE A 172 -8.66 -7.09 -1.93
N TYR A 173 -7.95 -6.52 -0.95
CA TYR A 173 -7.93 -5.08 -0.72
C TYR A 173 -7.07 -4.36 -1.75
N ASN A 174 -5.84 -4.80 -1.92
CA ASN A 174 -4.85 -4.11 -2.74
C ASN A 174 -5.15 -4.18 -4.25
N HIS A 175 -5.77 -5.26 -4.74
CA HIS A 175 -6.06 -5.42 -6.16
C HIS A 175 -6.95 -4.31 -6.73
N PRO A 176 -8.12 -3.97 -6.16
CA PRO A 176 -8.89 -2.83 -6.62
C PRO A 176 -8.22 -1.47 -6.33
N VAL A 177 -7.55 -1.29 -5.19
CA VAL A 177 -6.85 -0.05 -4.85
C VAL A 177 -5.74 0.27 -5.86
N VAL A 178 -4.91 -0.70 -6.22
CA VAL A 178 -3.88 -0.54 -7.25
C VAL A 178 -4.50 -0.22 -8.61
N SER A 179 -5.64 -0.84 -8.92
CA SER A 179 -6.37 -0.58 -10.17
C SER A 179 -6.85 0.87 -10.28
N VAL A 180 -7.21 1.49 -9.15
CA VAL A 180 -7.54 2.92 -9.06
C VAL A 180 -6.28 3.79 -9.21
N ASN A 181 -5.24 3.49 -8.44
CA ASN A 181 -4.03 4.30 -8.40
C ASN A 181 -3.38 4.48 -9.76
N PHE A 182 -3.37 3.44 -10.56
CA PHE A 182 -2.77 3.46 -11.90
C PHE A 182 -3.80 3.65 -13.04
N ARG A 183 -5.08 3.81 -12.71
CA ARG A 183 -6.19 4.06 -13.67
C ARG A 183 -6.20 3.10 -14.86
N GLN A 184 -6.01 1.82 -14.60
CA GLN A 184 -5.84 0.79 -15.63
C GLN A 184 -7.13 0.07 -16.02
N VAL A 185 -8.26 0.46 -15.44
CA VAL A 185 -9.54 -0.23 -15.61
C VAL A 185 -10.69 0.74 -15.81
N SER A 186 -11.72 0.31 -16.51
CA SER A 186 -12.99 1.05 -16.62
C SER A 186 -13.77 1.02 -15.30
N CYS A 187 -14.77 1.90 -15.15
CA CYS A 187 -15.67 1.88 -13.99
C CYS A 187 -16.34 0.52 -13.81
N GLU A 188 -16.80 -0.10 -14.89
CA GLU A 188 -17.49 -1.39 -14.84
C GLU A 188 -16.54 -2.50 -14.35
N GLU A 189 -15.33 -2.52 -14.87
CA GLU A 189 -14.31 -3.47 -14.43
C GLU A 189 -13.93 -3.24 -12.97
N LEU A 190 -13.79 -1.98 -12.56
CA LEU A 190 -13.47 -1.63 -11.18
C LEU A 190 -14.57 -2.05 -10.21
N LEU A 191 -15.86 -1.84 -10.57
CA LEU A 191 -16.98 -2.32 -9.78
C LEU A 191 -16.99 -3.85 -9.66
N ARG A 192 -16.69 -4.55 -10.75
CA ARG A 192 -16.59 -6.01 -10.73
C ARG A 192 -15.49 -6.51 -9.79
N ILE A 193 -14.30 -5.89 -9.83
CA ILE A 193 -13.19 -6.23 -8.94
C ILE A 193 -13.55 -5.92 -7.48
N LEU A 194 -14.19 -4.78 -7.25
CA LEU A 194 -14.66 -4.40 -5.91
C LEU A 194 -15.72 -5.38 -5.39
N ASP A 195 -16.70 -5.77 -6.21
CA ASP A 195 -17.72 -6.74 -5.82
C ASP A 195 -17.10 -8.10 -5.50
N GLU A 196 -16.10 -8.55 -6.24
CA GLU A 196 -15.39 -9.80 -5.93
C GLU A 196 -14.70 -9.75 -4.55
N ALA A 197 -14.11 -8.61 -4.20
CA ALA A 197 -13.51 -8.42 -2.87
C ALA A 197 -14.59 -8.39 -1.77
N MET A 198 -15.70 -7.71 -2.03
CA MET A 198 -16.84 -7.63 -1.10
C MET A 198 -17.48 -9.01 -0.86
N ASP A 199 -17.66 -9.80 -1.92
CA ASP A 199 -18.17 -11.16 -1.83
C ASP A 199 -17.25 -12.06 -0.99
N PHE A 200 -15.92 -11.92 -1.17
CA PHE A 200 -14.94 -12.65 -0.37
C PHE A 200 -15.03 -12.26 1.12
N TYR A 201 -15.05 -10.97 1.46
CA TYR A 201 -15.14 -10.51 2.84
C TYR A 201 -16.47 -10.81 3.51
N ASN A 202 -17.56 -10.94 2.74
CA ASN A 202 -18.87 -11.32 3.24
C ASN A 202 -19.10 -12.84 3.24
N ASP A 203 -18.18 -13.66 2.74
CA ASP A 203 -18.32 -15.13 2.81
C ASP A 203 -18.35 -15.57 4.30
N PRO A 204 -19.42 -16.23 4.77
CA PRO A 204 -19.52 -16.65 6.16
C PRO A 204 -18.36 -17.53 6.61
N ARG A 205 -17.76 -18.31 5.71
CA ARG A 205 -16.63 -19.20 6.01
C ARG A 205 -15.33 -18.38 6.26
N VAL A 206 -15.15 -17.26 5.57
CA VAL A 206 -14.03 -16.34 5.78
C VAL A 206 -14.18 -15.65 7.14
N ARG A 207 -15.37 -15.14 7.42
CA ARG A 207 -15.69 -14.49 8.70
C ARG A 207 -15.60 -15.45 9.89
N GLU A 208 -16.03 -16.69 9.74
CA GLU A 208 -15.90 -17.72 10.77
C GLU A 208 -14.43 -18.06 11.03
N LYS A 209 -13.61 -18.15 9.98
CA LYS A 209 -12.19 -18.54 10.11
C LYS A 209 -11.31 -17.45 10.70
N ASP A 210 -11.47 -16.20 10.32
CA ASP A 210 -10.58 -15.10 10.71
C ASP A 210 -11.27 -13.86 11.30
N GLY A 211 -12.58 -13.87 11.54
CA GLY A 211 -13.31 -12.73 12.11
C GLY A 211 -12.92 -12.34 13.55
N GLU A 212 -12.26 -13.24 14.29
CA GLU A 212 -11.65 -12.91 15.58
C GLU A 212 -10.30 -12.17 15.44
N ASN A 213 -9.67 -12.27 14.27
CA ASN A 213 -8.35 -11.70 13.99
C ASN A 213 -8.38 -10.41 13.17
N LEU A 214 -9.51 -10.16 12.47
CA LEU A 214 -9.68 -9.05 11.52
C LEU A 214 -11.11 -8.52 11.57
N ASP A 215 -11.24 -7.20 11.59
CA ASP A 215 -12.52 -6.52 11.42
C ASP A 215 -12.82 -6.39 9.91
N PHE A 216 -13.63 -7.31 9.40
CA PHE A 216 -14.01 -7.30 7.99
C PHE A 216 -14.97 -6.16 7.63
N ASP A 217 -15.72 -5.63 8.60
CA ASP A 217 -16.62 -4.51 8.32
C ASP A 217 -15.80 -3.22 8.16
N GLU A 218 -14.75 -3.02 8.97
CA GLU A 218 -13.80 -1.94 8.81
C GLU A 218 -13.05 -2.05 7.46
N LEU A 219 -12.55 -3.24 7.09
CA LEU A 219 -11.89 -3.46 5.80
C LEU A 219 -12.81 -3.18 4.61
N ILE A 220 -14.10 -3.51 4.72
CA ILE A 220 -15.10 -3.22 3.69
C ILE A 220 -15.32 -1.71 3.55
N ASP A 221 -15.44 -1.00 4.67
CA ASP A 221 -15.64 0.45 4.68
C ASP A 221 -14.43 1.18 4.10
N GLU A 222 -13.23 0.82 4.54
CA GLU A 222 -11.97 1.36 4.00
C GLU A 222 -11.82 1.08 2.50
N LEU A 223 -12.06 -0.16 2.07
CA LEU A 223 -11.94 -0.54 0.67
C LEU A 223 -12.90 0.23 -0.22
N ASN A 224 -14.17 0.33 0.17
CA ASN A 224 -15.16 1.10 -0.57
C ASN A 224 -14.76 2.58 -0.67
N TYR A 225 -14.26 3.14 0.43
CA TYR A 225 -13.77 4.50 0.48
C TYR A 225 -12.58 4.71 -0.47
N ASP A 226 -11.53 3.87 -0.35
CA ASP A 226 -10.32 3.98 -1.15
C ASP A 226 -10.59 3.79 -2.65
N VAL A 227 -11.49 2.89 -3.00
CA VAL A 227 -11.81 2.61 -4.42
C VAL A 227 -12.74 3.67 -4.99
N LEU A 228 -13.91 3.87 -4.37
CA LEU A 228 -14.92 4.77 -4.94
C LEU A 228 -14.53 6.23 -4.78
N GLY A 229 -14.04 6.62 -3.60
CA GLY A 229 -13.64 7.98 -3.30
C GLY A 229 -12.46 8.45 -4.15
N ASN A 230 -11.38 7.68 -4.17
CA ASN A 230 -10.18 8.07 -4.92
C ASN A 230 -10.40 8.04 -6.43
N TYR A 231 -11.21 7.10 -6.96
CA TYR A 231 -11.53 7.11 -8.38
C TYR A 231 -12.36 8.35 -8.76
N ILE A 232 -13.40 8.69 -8.01
CA ILE A 232 -14.23 9.89 -8.25
C ILE A 232 -13.37 11.15 -8.14
N CYS A 233 -12.55 11.24 -7.10
CA CYS A 233 -11.70 12.42 -6.88
C CYS A 233 -10.66 12.60 -7.98
N GLY A 234 -10.13 11.52 -8.50
CA GLY A 234 -9.08 11.56 -9.51
C GLY A 234 -9.55 11.54 -10.97
N SER A 235 -10.87 11.50 -11.25
CA SER A 235 -11.42 11.35 -12.60
C SER A 235 -12.13 12.60 -13.09
N ASP A 236 -12.28 12.70 -14.41
CA ASP A 236 -13.21 13.64 -15.01
C ASP A 236 -14.64 13.07 -14.97
N ARG A 237 -15.66 13.93 -14.98
CA ARG A 237 -17.06 13.48 -14.95
C ARG A 237 -17.39 12.52 -16.12
N ALA A 238 -16.79 12.74 -17.27
CA ALA A 238 -17.01 11.92 -18.46
C ALA A 238 -16.48 10.48 -18.32
N ASP A 239 -15.52 10.27 -17.43
CA ASP A 239 -14.88 8.96 -17.21
C ASP A 239 -15.59 8.14 -16.13
N VAL A 240 -16.57 8.73 -15.43
CA VAL A 240 -17.28 8.08 -14.31
C VAL A 240 -18.73 7.81 -14.70
N THR A 241 -19.15 6.55 -14.64
CA THR A 241 -20.54 6.15 -14.93
C THR A 241 -21.50 6.58 -13.83
N ASP A 242 -22.79 6.78 -14.19
CA ASP A 242 -23.80 7.13 -13.19
C ASP A 242 -23.99 6.01 -12.15
N GLU A 243 -23.86 4.75 -12.53
CA GLU A 243 -23.90 3.62 -11.61
C GLU A 243 -22.79 3.70 -10.55
N PHE A 244 -21.56 4.01 -10.99
CA PHE A 244 -20.44 4.20 -10.10
C PHE A 244 -20.67 5.36 -9.12
N LEU A 245 -21.18 6.49 -9.61
CA LEU A 245 -21.51 7.65 -8.80
C LEU A 245 -22.62 7.37 -7.78
N ILE A 246 -23.69 6.66 -8.17
CA ILE A 246 -24.79 6.29 -7.26
C ILE A 246 -24.26 5.40 -6.13
N ARG A 247 -23.39 4.44 -6.45
CA ARG A 247 -22.76 3.60 -5.43
C ARG A 247 -21.83 4.41 -4.54
N GLY A 248 -21.01 5.31 -5.14
CA GLY A 248 -20.14 6.23 -4.43
C GLY A 248 -20.92 7.13 -3.47
N GLU A 249 -22.02 7.74 -3.91
CA GLU A 249 -22.87 8.57 -3.06
C GLU A 249 -23.39 7.80 -1.83
N LYS A 250 -23.87 6.58 -2.05
CA LYS A 250 -24.40 5.75 -0.94
C LYS A 250 -23.34 5.49 0.12
N VAL A 251 -22.13 5.11 -0.30
CA VAL A 251 -21.03 4.75 0.61
C VAL A 251 -20.42 6.00 1.25
N LEU A 252 -20.00 6.96 0.43
CA LEU A 252 -19.37 8.19 0.92
C LEU A 252 -20.33 9.03 1.76
N GLY A 253 -21.63 9.03 1.41
CA GLY A 253 -22.67 9.69 2.21
C GLY A 253 -22.86 9.04 3.58
N ALA A 254 -22.81 7.71 3.67
CA ALA A 254 -22.89 7.01 4.96
C ALA A 254 -21.67 7.32 5.85
N LEU A 255 -20.46 7.37 5.28
CA LEU A 255 -19.24 7.76 6.00
C LEU A 255 -19.31 9.23 6.45
N TYR A 256 -19.73 10.13 5.56
CA TYR A 256 -19.92 11.55 5.87
C TYR A 256 -20.90 11.76 7.03
N GLU A 257 -22.04 11.09 7.01
CA GLU A 257 -23.04 11.12 8.08
C GLU A 257 -22.50 10.52 9.40
N ALA A 258 -21.71 9.47 9.33
CA ALA A 258 -21.08 8.87 10.50
C ALA A 258 -20.09 9.85 11.17
N GLU A 259 -19.27 10.54 10.38
CA GLU A 259 -18.35 11.55 10.89
C GLU A 259 -19.10 12.77 11.48
N LEU A 260 -20.18 13.24 10.85
CA LEU A 260 -21.01 14.31 11.41
C LEU A 260 -21.64 13.95 12.75
N LYS A 261 -21.96 12.67 12.98
CA LYS A 261 -22.49 12.21 14.29
C LYS A 261 -21.41 12.23 15.37
N LYS A 262 -20.15 11.95 15.01
CA LYS A 262 -19.00 12.03 15.93
C LYS A 262 -18.67 13.48 16.26
N ASN A 263 -18.64 14.34 15.24
CA ASN A 263 -18.37 15.76 15.36
C ASN A 263 -19.32 16.55 14.41
N PRO A 264 -20.24 17.38 14.97
CA PRO A 264 -21.16 18.18 14.17
C PRO A 264 -20.49 19.26 13.30
N ASN A 265 -19.22 19.59 13.56
CA ASN A 265 -18.49 20.52 12.72
C ASN A 265 -17.95 19.79 11.48
N ARG A 266 -18.65 19.98 10.35
CA ARG A 266 -18.31 19.32 9.09
C ARG A 266 -16.90 19.59 8.57
N PHE A 267 -16.27 20.68 9.00
CA PHE A 267 -14.93 21.06 8.58
C PHE A 267 -13.82 20.39 9.40
N GLU A 268 -14.17 19.65 10.45
CA GLU A 268 -13.23 18.89 11.27
C GLU A 268 -13.15 17.40 10.90
N MET A 269 -13.99 16.95 9.95
CA MET A 269 -13.88 15.57 9.45
C MET A 269 -12.63 15.37 8.58
N PRO A 270 -12.21 14.12 8.30
CA PRO A 270 -11.14 13.84 7.36
C PRO A 270 -11.38 14.47 6.00
N ASP A 271 -10.35 15.13 5.47
CA ASP A 271 -10.42 15.91 4.23
C ASP A 271 -10.91 15.09 3.05
N GLU A 272 -10.45 13.85 2.98
CA GLU A 272 -10.79 12.96 1.90
C GLU A 272 -12.29 12.61 1.91
N ILE A 273 -12.88 12.36 3.09
CA ILE A 273 -14.33 12.08 3.20
C ILE A 273 -15.13 13.29 2.74
N TYR A 274 -14.74 14.47 3.23
CA TYR A 274 -15.38 15.72 2.84
C TYR A 274 -15.32 15.94 1.32
N CYS A 275 -14.11 15.89 0.77
CA CYS A 275 -13.85 16.21 -0.62
C CYS A 275 -14.47 15.17 -1.57
N ASN A 276 -14.31 13.90 -1.29
CA ASN A 276 -14.81 12.82 -2.17
C ASN A 276 -16.34 12.82 -2.22
N TYR A 277 -17.00 13.03 -1.07
CA TYR A 277 -18.46 13.08 -1.04
C TYR A 277 -19.03 14.29 -1.81
N HIS A 278 -18.48 15.50 -1.58
CA HIS A 278 -18.94 16.70 -2.28
C HIS A 278 -18.68 16.62 -3.78
N ARG A 279 -17.55 16.06 -4.20
CA ARG A 279 -17.27 15.82 -5.62
C ARG A 279 -18.23 14.81 -6.25
N CYS A 280 -18.60 13.77 -5.51
CA CYS A 280 -19.62 12.82 -5.94
C CYS A 280 -20.99 13.52 -6.15
N LEU A 281 -21.42 14.35 -5.19
CA LEU A 281 -22.66 15.12 -5.31
C LEU A 281 -22.64 16.09 -6.50
N PHE A 282 -21.52 16.75 -6.71
CA PHE A 282 -21.31 17.64 -7.86
C PHE A 282 -21.43 16.87 -9.18
N PHE A 283 -20.76 15.73 -9.32
CA PHE A 283 -20.84 14.90 -10.52
C PHE A 283 -22.22 14.31 -10.78
N LEU A 284 -23.00 14.07 -9.76
CA LEU A 284 -24.42 13.66 -9.85
C LEU A 284 -25.38 14.80 -10.17
N GLY A 285 -24.87 16.07 -10.25
CA GLY A 285 -25.72 17.25 -10.42
C GLY A 285 -26.59 17.58 -9.22
N LYS A 286 -26.28 17.04 -8.04
CA LYS A 286 -26.98 17.32 -6.76
C LYS A 286 -26.40 18.53 -6.03
N MET A 287 -25.27 19.03 -6.49
CA MET A 287 -24.61 20.24 -6.03
C MET A 287 -24.26 21.10 -7.26
N SER A 288 -24.60 22.37 -7.25
CA SER A 288 -24.21 23.28 -8.35
C SER A 288 -22.71 23.59 -8.32
N CYS A 289 -22.17 24.11 -9.43
CA CYS A 289 -20.78 24.55 -9.48
C CYS A 289 -20.50 25.65 -8.45
N THR A 290 -21.41 26.59 -8.31
CA THR A 290 -21.30 27.69 -7.34
C THR A 290 -21.30 27.15 -5.91
N ASP A 291 -22.25 26.29 -5.57
CA ASP A 291 -22.32 25.70 -4.22
C ASP A 291 -21.06 24.86 -3.90
N PHE A 292 -20.56 24.11 -4.88
CA PHE A 292 -19.34 23.34 -4.71
C PHE A 292 -18.12 24.24 -4.42
N VAL A 293 -17.94 25.31 -5.22
CA VAL A 293 -16.82 26.25 -5.06
C VAL A 293 -16.92 27.00 -3.73
N GLU A 294 -18.10 27.49 -3.38
CA GLU A 294 -18.32 28.21 -2.12
C GLU A 294 -18.08 27.32 -0.89
N ASP A 295 -18.58 26.10 -0.94
CA ASP A 295 -18.43 25.14 0.17
C ASP A 295 -16.99 24.68 0.36
N TYR A 296 -16.29 24.38 -0.73
CA TYR A 296 -14.86 24.05 -0.69
C TYR A 296 -14.00 25.22 -0.23
N TRP A 297 -14.34 26.44 -0.64
CA TRP A 297 -13.65 27.65 -0.19
C TRP A 297 -13.84 27.86 1.31
N ALA A 298 -15.05 27.65 1.80
CA ALA A 298 -15.35 27.75 3.24
C ALA A 298 -14.56 26.70 4.04
N PHE A 299 -14.45 25.47 3.52
CA PHE A 299 -13.65 24.39 4.11
C PHE A 299 -12.15 24.78 4.17
N CYS A 300 -11.57 25.20 3.06
CA CYS A 300 -10.18 25.67 3.01
C CYS A 300 -9.92 26.84 3.96
N SER A 301 -10.84 27.80 4.02
CA SER A 301 -10.73 28.97 4.90
C SER A 301 -10.75 28.56 6.37
N TYR A 302 -11.62 27.62 6.74
CA TYR A 302 -11.69 27.09 8.10
C TYR A 302 -10.36 26.45 8.53
N ILE A 303 -9.76 25.63 7.68
CA ILE A 303 -8.48 24.99 7.98
C ILE A 303 -7.37 26.03 8.14
N LEU A 304 -7.29 27.02 7.23
CA LEU A 304 -6.29 28.08 7.29
C LEU A 304 -6.41 28.96 8.55
N GLU A 305 -7.63 29.14 9.06
CA GLU A 305 -7.88 29.96 10.26
C GLU A 305 -7.63 29.18 11.56
N ASN A 306 -7.81 27.87 11.56
CA ASN A 306 -7.81 27.05 12.78
C ASN A 306 -6.56 26.17 12.93
N GLU A 307 -5.85 25.88 11.85
CA GLU A 307 -4.61 25.10 11.93
C GLU A 307 -3.38 26.03 11.90
N PRO A 308 -2.52 25.94 12.94
CA PRO A 308 -1.33 26.78 13.00
C PRO A 308 -0.33 26.38 11.92
N LEU A 309 0.04 27.32 11.08
CA LEU A 309 1.14 27.18 10.13
C LEU A 309 2.44 26.81 10.86
N GLY A 310 2.87 25.56 10.72
CA GLY A 310 4.23 25.14 11.04
C GLY A 310 4.56 24.82 12.49
N SER A 311 3.60 24.57 13.38
CA SER A 311 3.89 24.40 14.83
C SER A 311 3.75 22.97 15.39
N GLN A 312 3.34 22.00 14.64
CA GLN A 312 3.36 20.62 15.12
C GLN A 312 4.76 20.02 15.00
N LYS A 313 5.48 19.96 16.11
CA LYS A 313 6.74 19.20 16.21
C LYS A 313 6.48 17.75 15.81
N GLY A 314 6.98 17.32 14.65
CA GLY A 314 6.96 15.93 14.20
C GLY A 314 6.05 15.63 13.00
N VAL A 315 5.27 16.59 12.50
CA VAL A 315 4.57 16.45 11.22
C VAL A 315 5.43 17.09 10.15
N GLU A 316 5.81 16.33 9.13
CA GLU A 316 6.47 16.91 7.96
C GLU A 316 5.53 17.90 7.30
N PHE A 317 6.07 18.98 6.75
CA PHE A 317 5.28 20.06 6.13
C PHE A 317 4.32 19.52 5.05
N TYR A 318 4.74 18.47 4.34
CA TYR A 318 3.99 17.81 3.27
C TYR A 318 2.76 17.04 3.76
N ASP A 319 2.73 16.63 5.04
CA ASP A 319 1.60 15.91 5.65
C ASP A 319 0.63 16.88 6.36
N SER A 320 0.88 18.18 6.31
CA SER A 320 -0.01 19.15 6.91
C SER A 320 -1.25 19.38 6.04
N ARG A 321 -2.43 19.48 6.66
CA ARG A 321 -3.67 19.88 5.96
C ARG A 321 -3.52 21.19 5.19
N VAL A 322 -2.71 22.13 5.70
CA VAL A 322 -2.40 23.40 5.02
C VAL A 322 -1.70 23.19 3.69
N PHE A 323 -0.76 22.23 3.61
CA PHE A 323 -0.11 21.87 2.35
C PHE A 323 -1.09 21.21 1.37
N GLN A 324 -1.95 20.34 1.86
CA GLN A 324 -2.99 19.69 1.05
C GLN A 324 -3.99 20.70 0.49
N ILE A 325 -4.34 21.76 1.24
CA ILE A 325 -5.15 22.86 0.72
C ILE A 325 -4.51 23.44 -0.54
N ALA A 326 -3.23 23.79 -0.49
CA ALA A 326 -2.56 24.45 -1.60
C ALA A 326 -2.40 23.52 -2.83
N THR A 327 -2.18 22.23 -2.62
CA THR A 327 -1.83 21.30 -3.70
C THR A 327 -3.02 20.51 -4.23
N VAL A 328 -3.98 20.16 -3.39
CA VAL A 328 -5.14 19.34 -3.75
C VAL A 328 -6.42 20.17 -3.85
N HIS A 329 -6.79 20.85 -2.77
CA HIS A 329 -8.11 21.48 -2.69
C HIS A 329 -8.26 22.70 -3.61
N LEU A 330 -7.27 23.59 -3.66
CA LEU A 330 -7.29 24.72 -4.60
C LEU A 330 -7.22 24.25 -6.06
N THR A 331 -6.50 23.17 -6.33
CA THR A 331 -6.46 22.57 -7.67
C THR A 331 -7.83 22.04 -8.06
N ASN A 332 -8.55 21.38 -7.15
CA ASN A 332 -9.91 20.91 -7.39
C ASN A 332 -10.90 22.07 -7.65
N ILE A 333 -10.82 23.14 -6.88
CA ILE A 333 -11.63 24.35 -7.12
C ILE A 333 -11.34 24.94 -8.50
N LEU A 334 -10.06 25.12 -8.84
CA LEU A 334 -9.65 25.65 -10.15
C LEU A 334 -10.08 24.74 -11.30
N TYR A 335 -9.95 23.43 -11.13
CA TYR A 335 -10.41 22.46 -12.10
C TYR A 335 -11.91 22.61 -12.37
N VAL A 336 -12.73 22.68 -11.34
CA VAL A 336 -14.18 22.85 -11.48
C VAL A 336 -14.52 24.18 -12.16
N ILE A 337 -13.88 25.28 -11.76
CA ILE A 337 -14.10 26.59 -12.39
C ILE A 337 -13.74 26.57 -13.88
N VAL A 338 -12.62 25.99 -14.25
CA VAL A 338 -12.13 25.99 -15.62
C VAL A 338 -12.97 25.10 -16.53
N HIS A 339 -13.31 23.89 -16.07
CA HIS A 339 -13.98 22.90 -16.92
C HIS A 339 -15.50 23.02 -16.93
N TYR A 340 -16.12 23.53 -15.87
CA TYR A 340 -17.58 23.55 -15.72
C TYR A 340 -18.20 24.95 -15.68
N ASN A 341 -17.39 26.02 -15.70
CA ASN A 341 -17.91 27.40 -15.64
C ASN A 341 -18.80 27.74 -16.84
N ASN A 342 -18.62 27.11 -17.99
CA ASN A 342 -19.42 27.35 -19.19
C ASN A 342 -20.81 26.66 -19.17
N GLU A 343 -21.08 25.79 -18.24
CA GLU A 343 -22.35 25.07 -18.12
C GLU A 343 -23.33 25.78 -17.15
N TYR A 344 -22.89 26.88 -16.50
CA TYR A 344 -23.59 27.53 -15.41
C TYR A 344 -23.94 29.02 -15.66
N HIS A 345 -23.96 29.43 -16.93
CA HIS A 345 -24.45 30.73 -17.34
C HIS A 345 -25.79 30.69 -18.04
#